data_596831899d10c7d68bf2d649d969bbc2
#
_entry.id   596831899d10c7d68bf2d649d969bbc2
#
_cell.length_a   1.000
_cell.length_b   1.000
_cell.length_c   1.000
_cell.angle_alpha   90.00
_cell.angle_beta   90.00
_cell.angle_gamma   90.00
#
_symmetry.space_group_name_H-M   'P 1'
#
loop_
_entity.id
_entity.type
_entity.pdbx_description
1 polymer ?
#
loop_
_entity_poly.entity_id
_entity_poly.type
_entity_poly.pdbx_seq_one_letter_code
_entity_poly.pdbx_strand_id
1 'polypeptide(L)'
;MGARMQYLDSDSIPDGYFWCEVFTGRHLSFDYHWGKQTLAVEGFRNDPLRLDRFSRWTKIDMNFDLPKILQEIADKYLWFNVEVIGKKVIEVHFRYNDDFANHDASTIVPVWKEEFYPSPAGDRLGFILKDI
;
A
#
# COMPACT_ATOMS: atom_id res chain seq x y z
N MET A 1 12.55 5.18 0.11
CA MET A 1 11.79 6.45 0.01
C MET A 1 10.34 6.17 0.33
N GLY A 2 9.66 7.02 1.03
CA GLY A 2 8.26 6.82 1.42
C GLY A 2 7.56 8.16 1.60
N ALA A 3 6.23 8.08 1.68
CA ALA A 3 5.40 9.22 1.99
C ALA A 3 5.40 9.48 3.50
N ARG A 4 5.29 10.72 3.87
CA ARG A 4 5.08 11.13 5.26
C ARG A 4 4.05 12.25 5.33
N MET A 5 3.30 12.27 6.42
CA MET A 5 2.39 13.37 6.72
C MET A 5 3.12 14.41 7.56
N GLN A 6 3.09 15.65 7.11
CA GLN A 6 3.55 16.78 7.91
C GLN A 6 2.84 18.05 7.46
N TYR A 7 2.68 18.98 8.38
CA TYR A 7 2.24 20.32 8.04
C TYR A 7 3.43 21.06 7.43
N LEU A 8 3.23 21.58 6.22
CA LEU A 8 4.25 22.36 5.53
C LEU A 8 4.12 23.82 5.88
N ASP A 9 5.24 24.38 6.32
CA ASP A 9 5.50 25.79 6.14
C ASP A 9 5.96 25.96 4.69
N SER A 10 5.34 26.88 3.94
CA SER A 10 5.44 26.99 2.48
C SER A 10 6.86 27.10 1.90
N ASP A 11 7.85 27.43 2.71
CA ASP A 11 9.23 27.67 2.28
C ASP A 11 10.16 26.47 2.55
N SER A 12 9.65 25.33 3.03
CA SER A 12 10.49 24.28 3.58
C SER A 12 10.34 22.90 2.94
N ILE A 13 9.98 22.80 1.66
CA ILE A 13 9.99 21.53 0.95
C ILE A 13 11.43 21.21 0.56
N PRO A 14 12.03 20.12 1.10
CA PRO A 14 13.39 19.74 0.75
C PRO A 14 13.53 19.40 -0.71
N ASP A 15 14.73 19.60 -1.28
CA ASP A 15 15.03 19.18 -2.64
C ASP A 15 14.76 17.69 -2.85
N GLY A 16 14.17 17.34 -3.99
CA GLY A 16 13.82 15.97 -4.30
C GLY A 16 12.49 15.50 -3.71
N TYR A 17 11.76 16.38 -3.02
CA TYR A 17 10.42 16.10 -2.50
C TYR A 17 9.37 16.89 -3.26
N PHE A 18 8.17 16.35 -3.30
CA PHE A 18 6.98 17.08 -3.69
C PHE A 18 5.92 16.95 -2.59
N TRP A 19 4.92 17.79 -2.64
CA TRP A 19 3.81 17.73 -1.70
C TRP A 19 2.49 17.58 -2.46
N CYS A 20 1.53 17.00 -1.78
CA CYS A 20 0.15 16.96 -2.23
C CYS A 20 -0.77 17.09 -1.03
N GLU A 21 -2.06 17.23 -1.28
CA GLU A 21 -3.04 17.18 -0.21
C GLU A 21 -2.97 15.85 0.54
N VAL A 22 -3.39 15.85 1.80
CA VAL A 22 -3.55 14.61 2.58
C VAL A 22 -4.81 13.89 2.09
N PHE A 23 -4.65 12.69 1.55
CA PHE A 23 -5.75 11.85 1.18
C PHE A 23 -6.28 11.10 2.40
N THR A 24 -7.60 11.04 2.53
CA THR A 24 -8.28 10.34 3.61
C THR A 24 -9.15 9.22 3.06
N GLY A 25 -9.39 8.21 3.89
CA GLY A 25 -10.18 7.06 3.54
C GLY A 25 -9.44 5.74 3.70
N ARG A 26 -10.00 4.69 3.13
CA ARG A 26 -9.43 3.34 3.18
C ARG A 26 -8.14 3.27 2.38
N HIS A 27 -7.14 2.59 2.92
CA HIS A 27 -5.91 2.29 2.19
C HIS A 27 -6.04 0.91 1.56
N LEU A 28 -6.05 0.88 0.24
CA LEU A 28 -6.32 -0.31 -0.55
C LEU A 28 -5.15 -0.60 -1.48
N SER A 29 -4.95 -1.88 -1.77
CA SER A 29 -4.00 -2.32 -2.79
C SER A 29 -4.67 -3.34 -3.71
N PHE A 30 -4.43 -3.19 -5.01
CA PHE A 30 -5.02 -4.03 -6.04
C PHE A 30 -3.95 -4.55 -6.98
N ASP A 31 -3.98 -5.85 -7.24
CA ASP A 31 -3.15 -6.47 -8.26
C ASP A 31 -3.94 -6.69 -9.55
N TYR A 32 -3.26 -6.52 -10.66
CA TYR A 32 -3.77 -6.76 -12.01
C TYR A 32 -2.81 -7.68 -12.77
N HIS A 33 -3.36 -8.68 -13.44
CA HIS A 33 -2.64 -9.58 -14.32
C HIS A 33 -3.11 -9.35 -15.75
N TRP A 34 -2.23 -8.85 -16.60
CA TRP A 34 -2.62 -8.39 -17.94
C TRP A 34 -3.86 -7.49 -17.94
N GLY A 35 -3.87 -6.52 -17.03
CA GLY A 35 -4.96 -5.55 -16.91
C GLY A 35 -6.22 -6.04 -16.20
N LYS A 36 -6.28 -7.30 -15.75
CA LYS A 36 -7.42 -7.85 -15.01
C LYS A 36 -7.12 -7.94 -13.53
N GLN A 37 -8.00 -7.41 -12.71
CA GLN A 37 -7.84 -7.45 -11.26
C GLN A 37 -7.86 -8.89 -10.73
N THR A 38 -6.86 -9.24 -9.92
CA THR A 38 -6.70 -10.57 -9.33
C THR A 38 -6.72 -10.56 -7.81
N LEU A 39 -6.44 -9.43 -7.18
CA LEU A 39 -6.38 -9.29 -5.74
C LEU A 39 -6.85 -7.90 -5.32
N ALA A 40 -7.56 -7.85 -4.20
CA ALA A 40 -7.87 -6.62 -3.48
C ALA A 40 -7.60 -6.83 -2.00
N VAL A 41 -6.84 -5.95 -1.39
CA VAL A 41 -6.55 -5.98 0.04
C VAL A 41 -6.69 -4.60 0.66
N GLU A 42 -7.06 -4.56 1.92
CA GLU A 42 -7.15 -3.35 2.73
C GLU A 42 -6.12 -3.37 3.84
N GLY A 43 -5.37 -2.29 3.96
CA GLY A 43 -4.39 -2.07 5.00
C GLY A 43 -4.95 -1.25 6.16
N PHE A 44 -4.62 -1.65 7.37
CA PHE A 44 -5.03 -0.98 8.61
C PHE A 44 -3.80 -0.53 9.38
N ARG A 45 -3.88 0.66 9.98
CA ARG A 45 -2.81 1.25 10.79
C ARG A 45 -3.29 1.48 12.21
N ASN A 46 -2.40 1.30 13.17
CA ASN A 46 -2.63 1.72 14.55
C ASN A 46 -2.30 3.22 14.73
N ASP A 47 -1.29 3.70 14.01
CA ASP A 47 -0.89 5.11 14.01
C ASP A 47 -1.19 5.72 12.63
N PRO A 48 -2.15 6.64 12.52
CA PRO A 48 -2.52 7.25 11.24
C PRO A 48 -1.43 8.15 10.66
N LEU A 49 -0.43 8.55 11.45
CA LEU A 49 0.70 9.35 10.98
C LEU A 49 1.83 8.50 10.39
N ARG A 50 1.84 7.19 10.65
CA ARG A 50 2.82 6.24 10.12
C ARG A 50 2.28 5.58 8.87
N LEU A 51 2.45 6.23 7.72
CA LEU A 51 1.96 5.76 6.43
C LEU A 51 2.67 4.50 5.93
N ASP A 52 3.85 4.24 6.43
CA ASP A 52 4.71 3.11 6.10
C ASP A 52 4.46 1.86 6.96
N ARG A 53 3.63 1.97 8.00
CA ARG A 53 3.49 0.92 9.00
C ARG A 53 2.05 0.46 9.14
N PHE A 54 1.78 -0.72 8.66
CA PHE A 54 0.48 -1.37 8.77
C PHE A 54 0.45 -2.37 9.93
N SER A 55 -0.69 -2.43 10.63
CA SER A 55 -0.95 -3.42 11.67
C SER A 55 -1.47 -4.72 11.09
N ARG A 56 -2.16 -4.66 9.96
CA ARG A 56 -2.63 -5.82 9.20
C ARG A 56 -3.03 -5.44 7.79
N TRP A 57 -3.05 -6.44 6.91
CA TRP A 57 -3.68 -6.39 5.59
C TRP A 57 -4.68 -7.52 5.47
N THR A 58 -5.85 -7.24 4.93
CA THR A 58 -6.94 -8.21 4.79
C THR A 58 -7.47 -8.22 3.37
N LYS A 59 -7.66 -9.43 2.80
CA LYS A 59 -8.35 -9.59 1.51
C LYS A 59 -9.77 -9.07 1.61
N ILE A 60 -10.21 -8.38 0.59
CA ILE A 60 -11.56 -7.83 0.48
C ILE A 60 -12.16 -8.19 -0.87
N ASP A 61 -13.49 -8.19 -0.94
CA ASP A 61 -14.23 -8.33 -2.17
C ASP A 61 -14.60 -6.94 -2.69
N MET A 62 -13.73 -6.38 -3.51
CA MET A 62 -13.90 -5.05 -4.07
C MET A 62 -13.24 -4.97 -5.44
N ASN A 63 -13.94 -4.38 -6.41
CA ASN A 63 -13.39 -4.02 -7.69
C ASN A 63 -12.97 -2.55 -7.70
N PHE A 64 -11.83 -2.28 -8.29
CA PHE A 64 -11.36 -0.93 -8.51
C PHE A 64 -11.10 -0.71 -10.00
N ASP A 65 -11.85 0.21 -10.60
CA ASP A 65 -11.68 0.59 -11.99
C ASP A 65 -10.51 1.58 -12.10
N LEU A 66 -9.45 1.16 -12.78
CA LEU A 66 -8.29 2.03 -13.01
C LEU A 66 -8.70 3.24 -13.85
N PRO A 67 -8.13 4.42 -13.57
CA PRO A 67 -8.17 5.53 -14.52
C PRO A 67 -7.69 5.05 -15.89
N LYS A 68 -8.27 5.59 -16.96
CA LYS A 68 -8.01 5.14 -18.34
C LYS A 68 -6.52 5.00 -18.67
N ILE A 69 -5.72 6.00 -18.31
CA ILE A 69 -4.28 5.98 -18.58
C ILE A 69 -3.57 4.82 -17.86
N LEU A 70 -3.97 4.49 -16.62
CA LEU A 70 -3.39 3.39 -15.87
C LEU A 70 -3.87 2.04 -16.41
N GLN A 71 -5.12 1.93 -16.87
CA GLN A 71 -5.61 0.73 -17.52
C GLN A 71 -4.86 0.43 -18.81
N GLU A 72 -4.58 1.44 -19.61
CA GLU A 72 -3.78 1.31 -20.84
C GLU A 72 -2.37 0.79 -20.55
N ILE A 73 -1.78 1.22 -19.44
CA ILE A 73 -0.47 0.74 -18.99
C ILE A 73 -0.59 -0.70 -18.47
N ALA A 74 -1.54 -0.96 -17.56
CA ALA A 74 -1.75 -2.28 -16.96
C ALA A 74 -1.97 -3.38 -18.01
N ASP A 75 -2.68 -3.08 -19.10
CA ASP A 75 -2.95 -4.02 -20.19
C ASP A 75 -1.68 -4.49 -20.91
N LYS A 76 -0.60 -3.73 -20.81
CA LYS A 76 0.68 -4.02 -21.49
C LYS A 76 1.70 -4.75 -20.63
N TYR A 77 1.43 -4.93 -19.34
CA TYR A 77 2.36 -5.53 -18.40
C TYR A 77 1.77 -6.78 -17.78
N LEU A 78 2.63 -7.77 -17.52
CA LEU A 78 2.24 -9.03 -16.89
C LEU A 78 1.60 -8.78 -15.52
N TRP A 79 2.24 -7.96 -14.71
CA TRP A 79 1.78 -7.58 -13.38
C TRP A 79 1.80 -6.09 -13.17
N PHE A 80 0.76 -5.61 -12.54
CA PHE A 80 0.57 -4.20 -12.22
C PHE A 80 -0.14 -4.11 -10.87
N ASN A 81 0.42 -3.34 -9.95
CA ASN A 81 -0.16 -3.12 -8.64
C ASN A 81 -0.40 -1.62 -8.45
N VAL A 82 -1.50 -1.27 -7.85
CA VAL A 82 -1.79 0.10 -7.43
C VAL A 82 -2.15 0.15 -5.97
N GLU A 83 -1.68 1.18 -5.28
CA GLU A 83 -2.15 1.54 -3.96
C GLU A 83 -3.03 2.78 -4.03
N VAL A 84 -4.10 2.76 -3.23
CA VAL A 84 -5.17 3.76 -3.28
C VAL A 84 -5.50 4.19 -1.85
N ILE A 85 -5.63 5.49 -1.63
CA ILE A 85 -6.23 6.04 -0.41
C ILE A 85 -7.50 6.77 -0.78
N GLY A 86 -8.62 6.36 -0.16
CA GLY A 86 -9.93 6.81 -0.61
C GLY A 86 -10.19 6.28 -2.01
N LYS A 87 -10.23 7.15 -2.99
CA LYS A 87 -10.39 6.77 -4.41
C LYS A 87 -9.22 7.24 -5.27
N LYS A 88 -8.13 7.67 -4.64
CA LYS A 88 -6.98 8.27 -5.33
C LYS A 88 -5.80 7.32 -5.33
N VAL A 89 -5.25 7.04 -6.52
CA VAL A 89 -4.04 6.24 -6.68
C VAL A 89 -2.85 7.02 -6.13
N ILE A 90 -2.09 6.39 -5.24
CA ILE A 90 -0.92 7.00 -4.59
C ILE A 90 0.40 6.37 -5.04
N GLU A 91 0.38 5.09 -5.39
CA GLU A 91 1.57 4.35 -5.85
C GLU A 91 1.19 3.36 -6.94
N VAL A 92 2.16 3.08 -7.81
CA VAL A 92 2.07 2.11 -8.89
C VAL A 92 3.33 1.26 -8.91
N HIS A 93 3.17 -0.05 -9.04
CA HIS A 93 4.27 -1.01 -9.13
C HIS A 93 4.06 -1.97 -10.31
N PHE A 94 5.15 -2.37 -10.98
CA PHE A 94 5.12 -3.37 -12.05
C PHE A 94 5.39 -4.78 -11.50
N ARG A 95 4.68 -5.14 -10.44
CA ARG A 95 4.76 -6.43 -9.75
C ARG A 95 3.43 -6.75 -9.09
N TYR A 96 3.27 -7.99 -8.66
CA TYR A 96 2.16 -8.39 -7.80
C TYR A 96 2.52 -8.24 -6.32
N ASN A 97 1.52 -8.34 -5.45
CA ASN A 97 1.71 -8.33 -4.00
C ASN A 97 2.18 -9.72 -3.52
N ASP A 98 3.47 -9.85 -3.24
CA ASP A 98 4.11 -11.09 -2.81
C ASP A 98 3.53 -11.65 -1.50
N ASP A 99 3.05 -10.77 -0.64
CA ASP A 99 2.62 -11.14 0.70
C ASP A 99 1.41 -12.08 0.69
N PHE A 100 0.65 -12.10 -0.40
CA PHE A 100 -0.53 -12.96 -0.57
C PHE A 100 -0.35 -14.05 -1.62
N ALA A 101 0.84 -14.20 -2.19
CA ALA A 101 1.06 -15.05 -3.36
C ALA A 101 1.15 -16.56 -3.05
N ASN A 102 1.62 -16.94 -1.88
CA ASN A 102 2.02 -18.31 -1.59
C ASN A 102 1.20 -18.99 -0.46
N HIS A 103 0.03 -18.45 -0.15
CA HIS A 103 -0.86 -19.00 0.86
C HIS A 103 -2.31 -18.53 0.63
N ASP A 104 -3.25 -19.20 1.30
CA ASP A 104 -4.68 -18.89 1.19
C ASP A 104 -5.22 -18.04 2.35
N ALA A 105 -4.39 -17.64 3.30
CA ALA A 105 -4.81 -16.82 4.42
C ALA A 105 -5.50 -15.53 3.96
N SER A 106 -6.55 -15.14 4.65
CA SER A 106 -7.31 -13.91 4.33
C SER A 106 -6.65 -12.65 4.90
N THR A 107 -5.81 -12.81 5.91
CA THR A 107 -5.18 -11.68 6.63
C THR A 107 -3.72 -11.98 6.91
N ILE A 108 -2.89 -10.95 6.74
CA ILE A 108 -1.51 -10.96 7.22
C ILE A 108 -1.32 -9.90 8.30
N VAL A 109 -0.51 -10.22 9.30
CA VAL A 109 -0.13 -9.31 10.38
C VAL A 109 1.37 -9.13 10.33
N PRO A 110 1.86 -7.97 9.84
CA PRO A 110 3.29 -7.69 9.81
C PRO A 110 3.91 -7.68 11.19
N VAL A 111 5.13 -8.18 11.29
CA VAL A 111 5.94 -8.15 12.50
C VAL A 111 7.06 -7.15 12.28
N TRP A 112 7.13 -6.15 13.14
CA TRP A 112 8.07 -5.03 13.01
C TRP A 112 9.22 -5.15 13.99
N LYS A 113 10.42 -4.83 13.53
CA LYS A 113 11.65 -4.94 14.34
C LYS A 113 11.62 -4.10 15.61
N GLU A 114 11.03 -2.93 15.57
CA GLU A 114 10.95 -2.01 16.72
C GLU A 114 10.01 -2.48 17.84
N GLU A 115 9.20 -3.51 17.63
CA GLU A 115 8.47 -4.15 18.71
C GLU A 115 9.42 -4.84 19.69
N PHE A 116 10.62 -5.17 19.21
CA PHE A 116 11.66 -5.84 19.99
C PHE A 116 12.85 -4.94 20.28
N TYR A 117 13.18 -3.99 19.39
CA TYR A 117 14.34 -3.12 19.49
C TYR A 117 13.98 -1.70 19.04
N PRO A 118 14.44 -0.66 19.77
CA PRO A 118 14.35 0.70 19.28
C PRO A 118 15.09 0.80 17.95
N SER A 119 14.38 1.11 16.89
CA SER A 119 14.96 1.27 15.56
C SER A 119 14.34 2.49 14.90
N PRO A 120 15.14 3.38 14.30
CA PRO A 120 14.63 4.52 13.54
C PRO A 120 13.94 4.08 12.23
N ALA A 121 14.25 2.91 11.73
CA ALA A 121 13.65 2.37 10.51
C ALA A 121 12.63 1.29 10.86
N GLY A 122 11.44 1.38 10.31
CA GLY A 122 10.37 0.42 10.47
C GLY A 122 10.58 -0.83 9.61
N ASP A 123 11.65 -1.58 9.90
CA ASP A 123 11.92 -2.82 9.16
C ASP A 123 10.92 -3.90 9.52
N ARG A 124 10.26 -4.45 8.51
CA ARG A 124 9.42 -5.61 8.65
C ARG A 124 10.27 -6.89 8.68
N LEU A 125 10.15 -7.67 9.76
CA LEU A 125 10.82 -8.96 9.90
C LEU A 125 10.12 -10.08 9.14
N GLY A 126 8.82 -9.98 8.99
CA GLY A 126 7.97 -10.97 8.36
C GLY A 126 6.51 -10.68 8.67
N PHE A 127 5.65 -11.70 8.54
CA PHE A 127 4.25 -11.57 8.88
C PHE A 127 3.66 -12.89 9.37
N ILE A 128 2.57 -12.78 10.13
CA ILE A 128 1.79 -13.91 10.64
C ILE A 128 0.55 -14.05 9.78
N LEU A 129 0.24 -15.27 9.38
CA LEU A 129 -0.96 -15.59 8.62
C LEU A 129 -2.17 -15.79 9.55
N LYS A 130 -3.30 -15.20 9.18
CA LYS A 130 -4.56 -15.35 9.89
C LYS A 130 -5.74 -15.46 8.94
N ASP A 131 -6.74 -16.23 9.35
CA ASP A 131 -8.07 -16.21 8.77
C ASP A 131 -9.03 -15.53 9.74
N ILE A 132 -9.55 -14.43 9.32
CA ILE A 132 -10.47 -13.64 10.15
C ILE A 132 -11.84 -13.59 9.49
#